data_09974da29f7070a39aba70304d3eb80d
#
_entry.id   09974da29f7070a39aba70304d3eb80d
#
_cell.length_a   1.000
_cell.length_b   1.000
_cell.length_c   1.000
_cell.angle_alpha   90.00
_cell.angle_beta   90.00
_cell.angle_gamma   90.00
#
_symmetry.space_group_name_H-M   'P 1'
#
loop_
_entity.id
_entity.type
_entity.pdbx_description
1 polymer ?
#
loop_
_entity_poly.entity_id
_entity_poly.type
_entity_poly.pdbx_seq_one_letter_code
_entity_poly.pdbx_strand_id
1 'polypeptide(L)'
;MLSLRDVHVHLGKLHILQGVNLEVKSGESAALLGRNGVGKTTTLRAIMGLVSKTSGMIEFDELDLSNYPAHEIAGKGIGYVPQGRGIFPGLSVLENLNIALKGKRDREREDYVFACFPRLKERLKQAGNTLSGGEQQMLAIARCLMMRPRLIILDEPTEGIMPRLVSQIRREIHRINQGGVSILLVEQNVETALKLCSSVFLMEKGAIVHSGTSHELKNQPEIVQRYLGLSQ
;
A
#
# COMPACT_ATOMS: atom_id res chain seq x y z
N MET A 1 -6.23 -14.57 -1.34
CA MET A 1 -6.16 -13.32 -0.57
C MET A 1 -6.73 -12.16 -1.40
N LEU A 2 -5.96 -11.39 -2.19
CA LEU A 2 -6.49 -10.35 -3.09
C LEU A 2 -6.37 -10.83 -4.53
N SER A 3 -7.44 -10.71 -5.34
CA SER A 3 -7.45 -11.06 -6.76
C SER A 3 -8.21 -10.01 -7.56
N LEU A 4 -7.59 -9.50 -8.61
CA LEU A 4 -8.18 -8.66 -9.63
C LEU A 4 -8.24 -9.47 -10.93
N ARG A 5 -9.42 -9.56 -11.55
CA ARG A 5 -9.61 -10.29 -12.81
C ARG A 5 -10.31 -9.39 -13.83
N ASP A 6 -9.61 -9.10 -14.90
CA ASP A 6 -10.10 -8.30 -16.03
C ASP A 6 -10.76 -6.98 -15.59
N VAL A 7 -10.09 -6.25 -14.66
CA VAL A 7 -10.67 -5.05 -14.05
C VAL A 7 -10.52 -3.85 -14.99
N HIS A 8 -11.66 -3.26 -15.33
CA HIS A 8 -11.76 -2.03 -16.13
C HIS A 8 -12.29 -0.88 -15.28
N VAL A 9 -11.73 0.31 -15.48
CA VAL A 9 -12.21 1.56 -14.84
C VAL A 9 -12.21 2.67 -15.86
N HIS A 10 -13.34 3.38 -15.92
CA HIS A 10 -13.48 4.62 -16.68
C HIS A 10 -13.66 5.80 -15.73
N LEU A 11 -12.95 6.89 -15.98
CA LEU A 11 -13.17 8.20 -15.34
C LEU A 11 -13.71 9.15 -16.39
N GLY A 12 -15.02 9.34 -16.39
CA GLY A 12 -15.70 10.01 -17.50
C GLY A 12 -15.52 9.23 -18.81
N LYS A 13 -14.92 9.87 -19.82
CA LYS A 13 -14.63 9.22 -21.11
C LYS A 13 -13.26 8.51 -21.17
N LEU A 14 -12.44 8.68 -20.14
CA LEU A 14 -11.08 8.13 -20.13
C LEU A 14 -11.10 6.70 -19.59
N HIS A 15 -10.61 5.73 -20.38
CA HIS A 15 -10.42 4.35 -19.98
C HIS A 15 -9.08 4.22 -19.26
N ILE A 16 -9.10 4.24 -17.92
CA ILE A 16 -7.89 4.29 -17.09
C ILE A 16 -7.32 2.91 -16.81
N LEU A 17 -8.18 1.93 -16.43
CA LEU A 17 -7.75 0.55 -16.25
C LEU A 17 -8.34 -0.31 -17.37
N GLN A 18 -7.47 -1.10 -18.01
CA GLN A 18 -7.76 -1.80 -19.25
C GLN A 18 -7.50 -3.30 -19.08
N GLY A 19 -8.36 -3.98 -18.30
CA GLY A 19 -8.25 -5.42 -18.06
C GLY A 19 -7.12 -5.76 -17.07
N VAL A 20 -7.07 -5.10 -15.93
CA VAL A 20 -6.04 -5.35 -14.91
C VAL A 20 -6.24 -6.71 -14.27
N ASN A 21 -5.18 -7.56 -14.34
CA ASN A 21 -5.09 -8.84 -13.67
C ASN A 21 -3.92 -8.79 -12.68
N LEU A 22 -4.21 -9.01 -11.38
CA LEU A 22 -3.22 -8.95 -10.31
C LEU A 22 -3.65 -9.88 -9.18
N GLU A 23 -2.71 -10.61 -8.61
CA GLU A 23 -2.97 -11.47 -7.45
C GLU A 23 -1.93 -11.22 -6.35
N VAL A 24 -2.39 -11.15 -5.10
CA VAL A 24 -1.54 -11.14 -3.90
C VAL A 24 -1.98 -12.30 -3.02
N LYS A 25 -1.08 -13.25 -2.79
CA LYS A 25 -1.34 -14.41 -1.93
C LYS A 25 -1.26 -14.03 -0.45
N SER A 26 -1.79 -14.89 0.42
CA SER A 26 -1.69 -14.68 1.87
C SER A 26 -0.22 -14.68 2.32
N GLY A 27 0.18 -13.69 3.12
CA GLY A 27 1.54 -13.50 3.60
C GLY A 27 2.52 -12.99 2.54
N GLU A 28 2.08 -12.81 1.29
CA GLU A 28 2.94 -12.33 0.20
C GLU A 28 3.14 -10.82 0.25
N SER A 29 4.31 -10.37 -0.21
CA SER A 29 4.57 -8.98 -0.57
C SER A 29 4.68 -8.84 -2.08
N ALA A 30 3.77 -8.06 -2.68
CA ALA A 30 3.71 -7.80 -4.11
C ALA A 30 3.91 -6.32 -4.41
N ALA A 31 4.64 -6.00 -5.48
CA ALA A 31 4.81 -4.64 -5.96
C ALA A 31 4.06 -4.40 -7.26
N LEU A 32 3.37 -3.26 -7.34
CA LEU A 32 2.82 -2.72 -8.58
C LEU A 32 3.69 -1.54 -9.01
N LEU A 33 4.49 -1.72 -10.04
CA LEU A 33 5.42 -0.75 -10.60
C LEU A 33 4.90 -0.16 -11.90
N GLY A 34 5.29 1.06 -12.18
CA GLY A 34 4.95 1.75 -13.41
C GLY A 34 5.22 3.24 -13.32
N ARG A 35 5.26 3.92 -14.46
CA ARG A 35 5.42 5.37 -14.53
C ARG A 35 4.24 6.12 -13.91
N ASN A 36 4.38 7.42 -13.74
CA ASN A 36 3.26 8.26 -13.27
C ASN A 36 2.14 8.29 -14.31
N GLY A 37 0.89 8.26 -13.81
CA GLY A 37 -0.30 8.33 -14.68
C GLY A 37 -0.69 7.02 -15.36
N VAL A 38 0.01 5.88 -15.15
CA VAL A 38 -0.32 4.62 -15.82
C VAL A 38 -1.52 3.87 -15.22
N GLY A 39 -2.06 4.33 -14.06
CA GLY A 39 -3.24 3.71 -13.44
C GLY A 39 -3.00 3.09 -12.06
N LYS A 40 -1.78 3.10 -11.49
CA LYS A 40 -1.45 2.47 -10.19
C LYS A 40 -2.39 2.89 -9.06
N THR A 41 -2.44 4.18 -8.75
CA THR A 41 -3.34 4.72 -7.71
C THR A 41 -4.82 4.46 -8.01
N THR A 42 -5.23 4.46 -9.30
CA THR A 42 -6.59 4.11 -9.70
C THR A 42 -6.90 2.65 -9.38
N THR A 43 -5.95 1.73 -9.58
CA THR A 43 -6.07 0.33 -9.18
C THR A 43 -6.32 0.21 -7.68
N LEU A 44 -5.52 0.91 -6.85
CA LEU A 44 -5.72 0.91 -5.40
C LEU A 44 -7.07 1.50 -4.98
N ARG A 45 -7.47 2.59 -5.61
CA ARG A 45 -8.78 3.22 -5.37
C ARG A 45 -9.94 2.31 -5.77
N ALA A 46 -9.79 1.52 -6.85
CA ALA A 46 -10.80 0.53 -7.24
C ALA A 46 -10.90 -0.60 -6.21
N ILE A 47 -9.78 -1.11 -5.70
CA ILE A 47 -9.75 -2.11 -4.60
C ILE A 47 -10.46 -1.56 -3.37
N MET A 48 -10.22 -0.30 -3.01
CA MET A 48 -10.82 0.35 -1.83
C MET A 48 -12.25 0.86 -2.06
N GLY A 49 -12.86 0.59 -3.23
CA GLY A 49 -14.22 1.07 -3.55
C GLY A 49 -14.36 2.60 -3.65
N LEU A 50 -13.24 3.32 -3.76
CA LEU A 50 -13.20 4.78 -3.91
C LEU A 50 -13.42 5.22 -5.36
N VAL A 51 -13.29 4.28 -6.29
CA VAL A 51 -13.61 4.43 -7.71
C VAL A 51 -14.34 3.15 -8.13
N SER A 52 -15.49 3.32 -8.80
CA SER A 52 -16.26 2.18 -9.30
C SER A 52 -15.57 1.55 -10.51
N LYS A 53 -15.41 0.22 -10.49
CA LYS A 53 -15.04 -0.53 -11.69
C LYS A 53 -16.20 -0.53 -12.71
N THR A 54 -15.85 -0.55 -13.98
CA THR A 54 -16.83 -0.66 -15.07
C THR A 54 -17.16 -2.13 -15.34
N SER A 55 -16.16 -3.00 -15.28
CA SER A 55 -16.30 -4.46 -15.41
C SER A 55 -15.16 -5.18 -14.71
N GLY A 56 -15.17 -6.51 -14.75
CA GLY A 56 -14.19 -7.37 -14.07
C GLY A 56 -14.57 -7.68 -12.63
N MET A 57 -13.67 -8.31 -11.88
CA MET A 57 -13.90 -8.76 -10.53
C MET A 57 -12.75 -8.35 -9.60
N ILE A 58 -13.07 -7.91 -8.40
CA ILE A 58 -12.11 -7.62 -7.33
C ILE A 58 -12.52 -8.40 -6.10
N GLU A 59 -11.75 -9.41 -5.75
CA GLU A 59 -12.03 -10.30 -4.61
C GLU A 59 -10.95 -10.19 -3.53
N PHE A 60 -11.38 -10.20 -2.29
CA PHE A 60 -10.51 -10.30 -1.12
C PHE A 60 -11.04 -11.41 -0.21
N ASP A 61 -10.24 -12.50 -0.03
CA ASP A 61 -10.63 -13.68 0.72
C ASP A 61 -12.04 -14.19 0.34
N GLU A 62 -12.24 -14.43 -0.95
CA GLU A 62 -13.49 -14.93 -1.54
C GLU A 62 -14.68 -13.93 -1.46
N LEU A 63 -14.46 -12.73 -0.91
CA LEU A 63 -15.45 -11.67 -0.89
C LEU A 63 -15.31 -10.77 -2.12
N ASP A 64 -16.35 -10.67 -2.94
CA ASP A 64 -16.40 -9.62 -3.99
C ASP A 64 -16.55 -8.26 -3.34
N LEU A 65 -15.48 -7.45 -3.42
CA LEU A 65 -15.43 -6.12 -2.82
C LEU A 65 -16.43 -5.13 -3.45
N SER A 66 -16.95 -5.42 -4.65
CA SER A 66 -17.97 -4.59 -5.28
C SER A 66 -19.29 -4.53 -4.51
N ASN A 67 -19.53 -5.51 -3.66
CA ASN A 67 -20.75 -5.59 -2.84
C ASN A 67 -20.67 -4.73 -1.57
N TYR A 68 -19.56 -4.01 -1.35
CA TYR A 68 -19.34 -3.24 -0.14
C TYR A 68 -19.03 -1.77 -0.47
N PRO A 69 -19.59 -0.83 0.28
CA PRO A 69 -19.19 0.57 0.18
C PRO A 69 -17.77 0.76 0.72
N ALA A 70 -17.07 1.78 0.22
CA ALA A 70 -15.66 2.03 0.55
C ALA A 70 -15.35 2.05 2.06
N HIS A 71 -16.24 2.61 2.87
CA HIS A 71 -16.05 2.69 4.33
C HIS A 71 -16.13 1.34 5.06
N GLU A 72 -16.69 0.30 4.44
CA GLU A 72 -16.74 -1.06 4.98
C GLU A 72 -15.54 -1.90 4.58
N ILE A 73 -14.90 -1.61 3.42
CA ILE A 73 -13.79 -2.40 2.89
C ILE A 73 -12.63 -2.47 3.87
N ALA A 74 -12.31 -1.36 4.53
CA ALA A 74 -11.30 -1.34 5.59
C ALA A 74 -11.63 -2.33 6.74
N GLY A 75 -12.91 -2.45 7.08
CA GLY A 75 -13.40 -3.40 8.08
C GLY A 75 -13.28 -4.87 7.68
N LYS A 76 -13.06 -5.17 6.38
CA LYS A 76 -12.82 -6.54 5.90
C LYS A 76 -11.37 -7.01 6.13
N GLY A 77 -10.50 -6.15 6.67
CA GLY A 77 -9.11 -6.47 6.96
C GLY A 77 -8.12 -5.92 5.95
N ILE A 78 -8.50 -4.88 5.19
CA ILE A 78 -7.61 -4.17 4.26
C ILE A 78 -7.25 -2.81 4.85
N GLY A 79 -5.97 -2.59 5.16
CA GLY A 79 -5.41 -1.29 5.51
C GLY A 79 -4.94 -0.55 4.25
N TYR A 80 -5.21 0.76 4.16
CA TYR A 80 -4.76 1.58 3.05
C TYR A 80 -4.01 2.82 3.53
N VAL A 81 -2.79 2.98 3.06
CA VAL A 81 -1.97 4.19 3.25
C VAL A 81 -1.86 4.89 1.90
N PRO A 82 -2.60 5.98 1.68
CA PRO A 82 -2.57 6.72 0.43
C PRO A 82 -1.27 7.50 0.24
N GLN A 83 -0.96 7.87 -1.00
CA GLN A 83 0.04 8.88 -1.32
C GLN A 83 -0.24 10.16 -0.51
N GLY A 84 0.80 10.83 -0.01
CA GLY A 84 0.64 12.01 0.85
C GLY A 84 0.31 11.68 2.31
N ARG A 85 0.48 10.41 2.75
CA ARG A 85 0.42 9.92 4.15
C ARG A 85 -0.98 9.84 4.74
N GLY A 86 -1.87 10.80 4.48
CA GLY A 86 -3.27 10.82 4.95
C GLY A 86 -3.43 10.85 6.47
N ILE A 87 -2.48 11.43 7.22
CA ILE A 87 -2.62 11.65 8.67
C ILE A 87 -3.57 12.82 8.95
N PHE A 88 -4.03 12.93 10.20
CA PHE A 88 -4.78 14.07 10.69
C PHE A 88 -3.79 15.07 11.34
N PRO A 89 -3.41 16.15 10.65
CA PRO A 89 -2.28 16.99 11.06
C PRO A 89 -2.51 17.74 12.37
N GLY A 90 -3.76 18.10 12.68
CA GLY A 90 -4.14 18.80 13.91
C GLY A 90 -4.30 17.89 15.11
N LEU A 91 -4.33 16.56 14.93
CA LEU A 91 -4.43 15.60 16.00
C LEU A 91 -3.05 15.16 16.47
N SER A 92 -2.94 14.82 17.75
CA SER A 92 -1.73 14.19 18.30
C SER A 92 -1.47 12.80 17.70
N VAL A 93 -0.27 12.27 17.89
CA VAL A 93 0.09 10.90 17.49
C VAL A 93 -0.91 9.90 18.08
N LEU A 94 -1.20 10.01 19.39
CA LEU A 94 -2.13 9.10 20.06
C LEU A 94 -3.55 9.18 19.47
N GLU A 95 -4.06 10.37 19.21
CA GLU A 95 -5.38 10.57 18.62
C GLU A 95 -5.43 10.01 17.19
N ASN A 96 -4.38 10.22 16.38
CA ASN A 96 -4.27 9.62 15.04
C ASN A 96 -4.35 8.08 15.09
N LEU A 97 -3.70 7.43 16.05
CA LEU A 97 -3.76 5.99 16.24
C LEU A 97 -5.16 5.53 16.69
N ASN A 98 -5.78 6.26 17.61
CA ASN A 98 -7.07 5.89 18.20
C ASN A 98 -8.25 6.00 17.23
N ILE A 99 -8.18 6.89 16.21
CA ILE A 99 -9.23 6.98 15.18
C ILE A 99 -9.44 5.63 14.47
N ALA A 100 -8.40 4.81 14.34
CA ALA A 100 -8.49 3.49 13.72
C ALA A 100 -9.21 2.45 14.59
N LEU A 101 -9.40 2.73 15.88
CA LEU A 101 -10.03 1.80 16.82
C LEU A 101 -11.54 2.01 16.85
N LYS A 102 -12.30 0.99 16.47
CA LYS A 102 -13.76 0.95 16.67
C LYS A 102 -14.05 0.43 18.09
N GLY A 103 -13.89 1.26 19.13
CA GLY A 103 -14.26 0.86 20.48
C GLY A 103 -13.15 0.99 21.52
N LYS A 104 -13.03 0.02 22.45
CA LYS A 104 -12.09 0.09 23.58
C LYS A 104 -10.63 0.00 23.13
N ARG A 105 -9.78 0.73 23.87
CA ARG A 105 -8.32 0.69 23.73
C ARG A 105 -7.79 -0.74 23.74
N ASP A 106 -6.95 -1.09 22.76
CA ASP A 106 -6.32 -2.40 22.63
C ASP A 106 -4.82 -2.27 22.91
N ARG A 107 -4.41 -2.59 24.16
CA ARG A 107 -3.02 -2.46 24.60
C ARG A 107 -2.05 -3.37 23.83
N GLU A 108 -2.47 -4.58 23.50
CA GLU A 108 -1.64 -5.52 22.74
C GLU A 108 -1.31 -4.94 21.34
N ARG A 109 -2.29 -4.31 20.68
CA ARG A 109 -2.07 -3.61 19.42
C ARG A 109 -1.12 -2.42 19.56
N GLU A 110 -1.33 -1.61 20.60
CA GLU A 110 -0.46 -0.48 20.87
C GLU A 110 0.98 -0.94 21.08
N ASP A 111 1.19 -1.99 21.87
CA ASP A 111 2.52 -2.54 22.15
C ASP A 111 3.17 -3.08 20.87
N TYR A 112 2.43 -3.78 20.01
CA TYR A 112 2.91 -4.22 18.71
C TYR A 112 3.31 -3.03 17.81
N VAL A 113 2.43 -2.03 17.70
CA VAL A 113 2.69 -0.83 16.89
C VAL A 113 3.90 -0.06 17.41
N PHE A 114 4.04 0.07 18.73
CA PHE A 114 5.20 0.74 19.32
C PHE A 114 6.49 -0.08 19.25
N ALA A 115 6.40 -1.40 19.16
CA ALA A 115 7.55 -2.26 18.85
C ALA A 115 8.04 -2.04 17.40
N CYS A 116 7.12 -1.80 16.46
CA CYS A 116 7.48 -1.43 15.07
C CYS A 116 7.99 0.02 14.99
N PHE A 117 7.37 0.95 15.70
CA PHE A 117 7.65 2.38 15.61
C PHE A 117 7.90 3.02 16.98
N PRO A 118 9.05 2.72 17.65
CA PRO A 118 9.30 3.19 19.02
C PRO A 118 9.26 4.72 19.17
N ARG A 119 9.70 5.45 18.14
CA ARG A 119 9.67 6.92 18.13
C ARG A 119 8.27 7.52 18.25
N LEU A 120 7.24 6.82 17.77
CA LEU A 120 5.86 7.28 17.93
C LEU A 120 5.42 7.23 19.39
N LYS A 121 5.90 6.24 20.15
CA LYS A 121 5.63 6.12 21.60
C LYS A 121 6.20 7.30 22.40
N GLU A 122 7.38 7.80 22.01
CA GLU A 122 8.03 8.95 22.64
C GLU A 122 7.28 10.27 22.37
N ARG A 123 6.45 10.30 21.32
CA ARG A 123 5.81 11.51 20.78
C ARG A 123 4.28 11.49 20.83
N LEU A 124 3.68 10.69 21.70
CA LEU A 124 2.23 10.46 21.76
C LEU A 124 1.38 11.73 21.84
N LYS A 125 1.88 12.76 22.53
CA LYS A 125 1.19 14.04 22.71
C LYS A 125 1.53 15.07 21.62
N GLN A 126 2.48 14.76 20.73
CA GLN A 126 2.91 15.68 19.68
C GLN A 126 1.89 15.71 18.54
N ALA A 127 1.58 16.90 18.02
CA ALA A 127 0.67 17.06 16.89
C ALA A 127 1.29 16.51 15.59
N GLY A 128 0.47 15.87 14.76
CA GLY A 128 0.91 15.20 13.52
C GLY A 128 1.65 16.13 12.54
N ASN A 129 1.26 17.38 12.42
CA ASN A 129 1.89 18.36 11.55
C ASN A 129 3.32 18.77 11.97
N THR A 130 3.69 18.52 13.23
CA THR A 130 5.03 18.82 13.76
C THR A 130 6.02 17.66 13.62
N LEU A 131 5.55 16.51 13.14
CA LEU A 131 6.38 15.36 12.83
C LEU A 131 7.12 15.58 11.49
N SER A 132 8.33 15.01 11.38
CA SER A 132 9.03 14.95 10.09
C SER A 132 8.26 14.09 9.08
N GLY A 133 8.53 14.28 7.78
CA GLY A 133 7.83 13.54 6.73
C GLY A 133 7.90 12.01 6.88
N GLY A 134 9.04 11.47 7.30
CA GLY A 134 9.17 10.03 7.55
C GLY A 134 8.42 9.58 8.80
N GLU A 135 8.38 10.40 9.87
CA GLU A 135 7.58 10.10 11.07
C GLU A 135 6.08 10.13 10.79
N GLN A 136 5.63 11.06 9.95
CA GLN A 136 4.25 11.08 9.46
C GLN A 136 3.90 9.83 8.66
N GLN A 137 4.82 9.35 7.82
CA GLN A 137 4.63 8.10 7.08
C GLN A 137 4.56 6.89 8.01
N MET A 138 5.44 6.83 9.01
CA MET A 138 5.40 5.80 10.05
C MET A 138 4.08 5.85 10.83
N LEU A 139 3.58 7.05 11.15
CA LEU A 139 2.27 7.23 11.80
C LEU A 139 1.11 6.73 10.93
N ALA A 140 1.14 6.98 9.63
CA ALA A 140 0.13 6.49 8.70
C ALA A 140 0.10 4.95 8.64
N ILE A 141 1.27 4.31 8.55
CA ILE A 141 1.39 2.84 8.58
C ILE A 141 0.97 2.30 9.94
N ALA A 142 1.43 2.91 11.04
CA ALA A 142 1.06 2.54 12.40
C ALA A 142 -0.46 2.57 12.61
N ARG A 143 -1.14 3.61 12.12
CA ARG A 143 -2.60 3.71 12.17
C ARG A 143 -3.29 2.57 11.43
N CYS A 144 -2.78 2.14 10.27
CA CYS A 144 -3.30 0.96 9.59
C CYS A 144 -3.12 -0.31 10.42
N LEU A 145 -1.97 -0.49 11.06
CA LEU A 145 -1.69 -1.65 11.92
C LEU A 145 -2.64 -1.74 13.12
N MET A 146 -3.10 -0.59 13.66
CA MET A 146 -4.10 -0.58 14.74
C MET A 146 -5.39 -1.33 14.37
N MET A 147 -5.70 -1.48 13.08
CA MET A 147 -6.89 -2.19 12.59
C MET A 147 -6.70 -3.70 12.47
N ARG A 148 -5.53 -4.26 12.80
CA ARG A 148 -5.14 -5.67 12.57
C ARG A 148 -5.42 -6.12 11.13
N PRO A 149 -4.88 -5.42 10.12
CA PRO A 149 -5.15 -5.77 8.73
C PRO A 149 -4.50 -7.11 8.37
N ARG A 150 -5.12 -7.84 7.45
CA ARG A 150 -4.53 -9.02 6.80
C ARG A 150 -3.77 -8.64 5.54
N LEU A 151 -4.15 -7.50 4.93
CA LEU A 151 -3.47 -6.90 3.78
C LEU A 151 -3.27 -5.40 4.05
N ILE A 152 -2.07 -4.90 3.83
CA ILE A 152 -1.79 -3.46 3.79
C ILE A 152 -1.45 -3.06 2.36
N ILE A 153 -2.15 -2.03 1.88
CA ILE A 153 -1.91 -1.38 0.60
C ILE A 153 -1.15 -0.08 0.88
N LEU A 154 0.02 0.09 0.26
CA LEU A 154 0.90 1.25 0.43
C LEU A 154 1.08 1.95 -0.92
N ASP A 155 0.65 3.21 -1.02
CA ASP A 155 0.76 4.01 -2.24
C ASP A 155 1.95 4.98 -2.12
N GLU A 156 3.06 4.64 -2.78
CA GLU A 156 4.31 5.38 -2.84
C GLU A 156 4.84 5.80 -1.44
N PRO A 157 5.00 4.84 -0.50
CA PRO A 157 5.30 5.14 0.90
C PRO A 157 6.68 5.75 1.13
N THR A 158 7.56 5.74 0.13
CA THR A 158 8.93 6.29 0.25
C THR A 158 9.12 7.61 -0.47
N GLU A 159 8.08 8.12 -1.16
CA GLU A 159 8.15 9.37 -1.91
C GLU A 159 8.39 10.58 -0.99
N GLY A 160 9.32 11.43 -1.40
CA GLY A 160 9.64 12.68 -0.66
C GLY A 160 10.21 12.45 0.75
N ILE A 161 10.78 11.27 1.02
CA ILE A 161 11.37 10.90 2.32
C ILE A 161 12.89 10.84 2.19
N MET A 162 13.59 11.33 3.22
CA MET A 162 15.05 11.27 3.29
C MET A 162 15.55 9.80 3.23
N PRO A 163 16.64 9.50 2.50
CA PRO A 163 17.13 8.13 2.29
C PRO A 163 17.31 7.30 3.57
N ARG A 164 17.77 7.93 4.66
CA ARG A 164 17.93 7.27 5.96
C ARG A 164 16.59 6.74 6.51
N LEU A 165 15.51 7.51 6.36
CA LEU A 165 14.18 7.13 6.82
C LEU A 165 13.52 6.13 5.89
N VAL A 166 13.79 6.20 4.57
CA VAL A 166 13.37 5.17 3.61
C VAL A 166 13.87 3.79 4.04
N SER A 167 15.14 3.68 4.43
CA SER A 167 15.71 2.41 4.90
C SER A 167 15.03 1.89 6.18
N GLN A 168 14.61 2.79 7.07
CA GLN A 168 13.84 2.42 8.26
C GLN A 168 12.43 1.95 7.89
N ILE A 169 11.71 2.70 7.07
CA ILE A 169 10.36 2.32 6.61
C ILE A 169 10.38 0.96 5.92
N ARG A 170 11.38 0.71 5.05
CA ARG A 170 11.56 -0.61 4.41
C ARG A 170 11.72 -1.74 5.41
N ARG A 171 12.57 -1.56 6.44
CA ARG A 171 12.74 -2.58 7.49
C ARG A 171 11.43 -2.89 8.22
N GLU A 172 10.67 -1.85 8.56
CA GLU A 172 9.41 -2.06 9.26
C GLU A 172 8.34 -2.71 8.36
N ILE A 173 8.23 -2.32 7.09
CA ILE A 173 7.34 -3.00 6.12
C ILE A 173 7.71 -4.48 5.99
N HIS A 174 9.01 -4.78 5.89
CA HIS A 174 9.49 -6.16 5.83
C HIS A 174 9.13 -6.93 7.11
N ARG A 175 9.34 -6.33 8.28
CA ARG A 175 8.98 -6.93 9.59
C ARG A 175 7.47 -7.19 9.70
N ILE A 176 6.63 -6.26 9.24
CA ILE A 176 5.18 -6.40 9.22
C ILE A 176 4.78 -7.59 8.34
N ASN A 177 5.39 -7.72 7.15
CA ASN A 177 5.15 -8.86 6.26
C ASN A 177 5.61 -10.18 6.86
N GLN A 178 6.78 -10.23 7.51
CA GLN A 178 7.27 -11.40 8.24
C GLN A 178 6.32 -11.83 9.38
N GLY A 179 5.57 -10.87 9.94
CA GLY A 179 4.49 -11.11 10.91
C GLY A 179 3.20 -11.68 10.28
N GLY A 180 3.20 -12.02 8.99
CA GLY A 180 2.08 -12.65 8.28
C GLY A 180 1.11 -11.68 7.61
N VAL A 181 1.34 -10.36 7.68
CA VAL A 181 0.52 -9.38 6.99
C VAL A 181 0.95 -9.30 5.52
N SER A 182 -0.01 -9.49 4.60
CA SER A 182 0.26 -9.33 3.15
C SER A 182 0.46 -7.86 2.80
N ILE A 183 1.30 -7.59 1.81
CA ILE A 183 1.62 -6.22 1.36
C ILE A 183 1.34 -6.10 -0.13
N LEU A 184 0.58 -5.07 -0.52
CA LEU A 184 0.56 -4.56 -1.88
C LEU A 184 1.21 -3.18 -1.90
N LEU A 185 2.41 -3.09 -2.47
CA LEU A 185 3.21 -1.88 -2.55
C LEU A 185 3.10 -1.27 -3.94
N VAL A 186 2.67 -0.04 -4.04
CA VAL A 186 2.80 0.76 -5.25
C VAL A 186 4.03 1.63 -5.12
N GLU A 187 4.93 1.57 -6.09
CA GLU A 187 6.18 2.33 -6.09
C GLU A 187 6.62 2.69 -7.52
N GLN A 188 7.43 3.75 -7.60
CA GLN A 188 8.18 4.09 -8.80
C GLN A 188 9.64 3.66 -8.65
N ASN A 189 10.14 3.62 -7.41
CA ASN A 189 11.50 3.21 -7.11
C ASN A 189 11.62 1.68 -7.17
N VAL A 190 12.15 1.21 -8.29
CA VAL A 190 12.33 -0.23 -8.56
C VAL A 190 13.20 -0.89 -7.51
N GLU A 191 14.28 -0.25 -7.08
CA GLU A 191 15.18 -0.81 -6.08
C GLU A 191 14.46 -1.05 -4.74
N THR A 192 13.60 -0.11 -4.33
CA THR A 192 12.77 -0.27 -3.14
C THR A 192 11.79 -1.44 -3.28
N ALA A 193 11.10 -1.52 -4.41
CA ALA A 193 10.14 -2.59 -4.67
C ALA A 193 10.82 -3.97 -4.69
N LEU A 194 11.93 -4.11 -5.42
CA LEU A 194 12.67 -5.38 -5.52
C LEU A 194 13.33 -5.82 -4.21
N LYS A 195 13.57 -4.90 -3.26
CA LYS A 195 14.08 -5.24 -1.93
C LYS A 195 12.99 -5.66 -0.96
N LEU A 196 11.76 -5.19 -1.16
CA LEU A 196 10.65 -5.41 -0.24
C LEU A 196 9.70 -6.53 -0.67
N CYS A 197 9.52 -6.70 -1.96
CA CYS A 197 8.47 -7.56 -2.50
C CYS A 197 9.04 -8.83 -3.13
N SER A 198 8.33 -9.93 -2.98
CA SER A 198 8.66 -11.22 -3.61
C SER A 198 8.19 -11.29 -5.06
N SER A 199 7.03 -10.69 -5.36
CA SER A 199 6.46 -10.62 -6.70
C SER A 199 6.28 -9.18 -7.18
N VAL A 200 6.25 -9.02 -8.50
CA VAL A 200 6.21 -7.73 -9.18
C VAL A 200 5.24 -7.77 -10.35
N PHE A 201 4.44 -6.73 -10.46
CA PHE A 201 3.57 -6.45 -11.59
C PHE A 201 4.02 -5.12 -12.21
N LEU A 202 4.30 -5.11 -13.52
CA LEU A 202 4.60 -3.88 -14.26
C LEU A 202 3.35 -3.41 -14.98
N MET A 203 2.97 -2.16 -14.72
CA MET A 203 1.80 -1.53 -15.34
C MET A 203 2.23 -0.48 -16.35
N GLU A 204 1.64 -0.54 -17.54
CA GLU A 204 1.71 0.48 -18.58
C GLU A 204 0.33 0.73 -19.17
N LYS A 205 -0.02 2.00 -19.36
CA LYS A 205 -1.29 2.43 -20.02
C LYS A 205 -2.53 1.70 -19.50
N GLY A 206 -2.62 1.50 -18.19
CA GLY A 206 -3.78 0.89 -17.55
C GLY A 206 -3.83 -0.64 -17.57
N ALA A 207 -2.83 -1.32 -18.08
CA ALA A 207 -2.76 -2.78 -18.15
C ALA A 207 -1.49 -3.33 -17.48
N ILE A 208 -1.54 -4.57 -16.98
CA ILE A 208 -0.35 -5.29 -16.53
C ILE A 208 0.34 -5.86 -17.78
N VAL A 209 1.57 -5.41 -18.02
CA VAL A 209 2.37 -5.80 -19.20
C VAL A 209 3.44 -6.84 -18.89
N HIS A 210 3.75 -7.02 -17.60
CA HIS A 210 4.68 -8.07 -17.14
C HIS A 210 4.35 -8.42 -15.68
N SER A 211 4.51 -9.69 -15.34
CA SER A 211 4.42 -10.18 -13.96
C SER A 211 5.47 -11.26 -13.73
N GLY A 212 6.08 -11.29 -12.56
CA GLY A 212 7.11 -12.27 -12.21
C GLY A 212 7.64 -12.06 -10.81
N THR A 213 8.67 -12.77 -10.43
CA THR A 213 9.34 -12.61 -9.15
C THR A 213 10.32 -11.43 -9.18
N SER A 214 10.58 -10.85 -8.01
CA SER A 214 11.62 -9.81 -7.88
C SER A 214 13.02 -10.32 -8.29
N HIS A 215 13.28 -11.61 -8.10
CA HIS A 215 14.53 -12.23 -8.52
C HIS A 215 14.67 -12.28 -10.04
N GLU A 216 13.60 -12.68 -10.75
CA GLU A 216 13.58 -12.69 -12.23
C GLU A 216 13.78 -11.28 -12.78
N LEU A 217 13.05 -10.30 -12.24
CA LEU A 217 13.15 -8.92 -12.74
C LEU A 217 14.53 -8.29 -12.51
N LYS A 218 15.23 -8.65 -11.41
CA LYS A 218 16.63 -8.23 -11.17
C LYS A 218 17.60 -8.74 -12.25
N ASN A 219 17.31 -9.91 -12.82
CA ASN A 219 18.14 -10.52 -13.83
C ASN A 219 17.74 -10.12 -15.27
N GLN A 220 16.72 -9.25 -15.42
CA GLN A 220 16.19 -8.78 -16.70
C GLN A 220 16.15 -7.24 -16.74
N PRO A 221 17.30 -6.56 -16.71
CA PRO A 221 17.37 -5.09 -16.68
C PRO A 221 16.72 -4.43 -17.89
N GLU A 222 16.68 -5.12 -19.03
CA GLU A 222 16.02 -4.69 -20.27
C GLU A 222 14.51 -4.49 -20.10
N ILE A 223 13.83 -5.31 -19.28
CA ILE A 223 12.42 -5.15 -18.97
C ILE A 223 12.22 -3.87 -18.11
N VAL A 224 13.07 -3.69 -17.11
CA VAL A 224 13.04 -2.49 -16.26
C VAL A 224 13.26 -1.24 -17.11
N GLN A 225 14.26 -1.23 -17.97
CA GLN A 225 14.56 -0.12 -18.87
C GLN A 225 13.39 0.17 -19.84
N ARG A 226 12.83 -0.86 -20.45
CA ARG A 226 11.74 -0.74 -21.42
C ARG A 226 10.49 -0.10 -20.82
N TYR A 227 10.03 -0.57 -19.67
CA TYR A 227 8.73 -0.18 -19.11
C TYR A 227 8.82 0.96 -18.08
N LEU A 228 9.96 1.12 -17.41
CA LEU A 228 10.13 2.13 -16.36
C LEU A 228 11.06 3.27 -16.79
N GLY A 229 11.82 3.09 -17.89
CA GLY A 229 12.66 4.14 -18.48
C GLY A 229 13.86 4.54 -17.62
N LEU A 230 14.30 3.63 -16.74
CA LEU A 230 15.47 3.85 -15.89
C LEU A 230 16.71 3.37 -16.65
N SER A 231 17.56 4.31 -17.10
CA SER A 231 18.94 4.02 -17.47
C SER A 231 19.73 3.70 -16.19
N GLN A 232 20.65 2.77 -16.27
CA GLN A 232 21.62 2.50 -15.20
C GLN A 232 22.49 3.71 -14.94
#